data_3b6b436d84128957fd236f8f82d47362
#
_entry.id   3b6b436d84128957fd236f8f82d47362
#
_cell.length_a   1.000
_cell.length_b   1.000
_cell.length_c   1.000
_cell.angle_alpha   90.00
_cell.angle_beta   90.00
_cell.angle_gamma   90.00
#
_symmetry.space_group_name_H-M   'P 1'
#
loop_
_entity.id
_entity.type
_entity.pdbx_description
1 polymer ?
#
loop_
_entity_poly.entity_id
_entity_poly.type
_entity_poly.pdbx_seq_one_letter_code
_entity_poly.pdbx_strand_id
1 'polypeptide(L)'
;MNQWMIVLNVVSAWMMVGVIWVVQLVHYPLLALVGADRSVEAAERHQRAMSFVVGPPMAVEGVTTLWLLVDRPDEVVVWLPWAGAVCVGVALLSTVWLSVPRHARMATEPDPKVGTELVRTNWPRTVAWTLHGVVAPAILLVAF
;
A
#
# COMPACT_ATOMS: atom_id res chain seq x y z
N MET A 1 1.98 27.13 -2.88
CA MET A 1 1.95 25.67 -2.75
C MET A 1 3.35 25.08 -2.73
N ASN A 2 3.59 24.06 -1.93
CA ASN A 2 4.91 23.43 -1.84
C ASN A 2 5.03 22.30 -2.88
N GLN A 3 5.78 22.54 -3.97
CA GLN A 3 6.02 21.58 -5.06
C GLN A 3 6.53 20.23 -4.55
N TRP A 4 7.30 20.24 -3.46
CA TRP A 4 7.84 19.03 -2.86
C TRP A 4 6.75 18.07 -2.36
N MET A 5 5.57 18.58 -1.98
CA MET A 5 4.45 17.70 -1.56
C MET A 5 3.93 16.85 -2.71
N ILE A 6 3.86 17.41 -3.93
CA ILE A 6 3.46 16.65 -5.12
C ILE A 6 4.54 15.61 -5.48
N VAL A 7 5.80 16.02 -5.47
CA VAL A 7 6.93 15.12 -5.77
C VAL A 7 6.98 13.96 -4.75
N LEU A 8 6.87 14.26 -3.46
CA LEU A 8 6.85 13.24 -2.41
C LEU A 8 5.65 12.30 -2.54
N ASN A 9 4.48 12.82 -2.94
CA ASN A 9 3.30 12.00 -3.21
C ASN A 9 3.56 11.01 -4.35
N VAL A 10 4.11 11.47 -5.48
CA VAL A 10 4.44 10.61 -6.62
C VAL A 10 5.49 9.57 -6.25
N VAL A 11 6.56 9.98 -5.57
CA VAL A 11 7.65 9.06 -5.18
C VAL A 11 7.13 7.98 -4.24
N SER A 12 6.37 8.35 -3.19
CA SER A 12 5.81 7.39 -2.25
C SER A 12 4.78 6.46 -2.91
N ALA A 13 3.91 6.98 -3.78
CA ALA A 13 2.95 6.19 -4.54
C ALA A 13 3.65 5.12 -5.40
N TRP A 14 4.69 5.50 -6.16
CA TRP A 14 5.42 4.54 -6.98
C TRP A 14 6.25 3.53 -6.18
N MET A 15 6.78 3.92 -5.03
CA MET A 15 7.38 2.96 -4.09
C MET A 15 6.34 1.92 -3.66
N MET A 16 5.13 2.35 -3.30
CA MET A 16 4.06 1.43 -2.89
C MET A 16 3.57 0.56 -4.04
N VAL A 17 3.47 1.09 -5.27
CA VAL A 17 3.16 0.30 -6.47
C VAL A 17 4.20 -0.82 -6.65
N GLY A 18 5.48 -0.50 -6.62
CA GLY A 18 6.55 -1.50 -6.77
C GLY A 18 6.49 -2.58 -5.69
N VAL A 19 6.39 -2.17 -4.44
CA VAL A 19 6.32 -3.10 -3.30
C VAL A 19 5.07 -3.99 -3.38
N ILE A 20 3.89 -3.42 -3.66
CA ILE A 20 2.65 -4.21 -3.61
C ILE A 20 2.59 -5.25 -4.74
N TRP A 21 3.14 -4.97 -5.92
CA TRP A 21 3.23 -5.97 -7.00
C TRP A 21 4.21 -7.11 -6.66
N VAL A 22 5.35 -6.80 -6.05
CA VAL A 22 6.28 -7.84 -5.54
C VAL A 22 5.59 -8.68 -4.46
N VAL A 23 4.88 -8.04 -3.54
CA VAL A 23 4.13 -8.75 -2.49
C VAL A 23 3.04 -9.64 -3.09
N GLN A 24 2.28 -9.13 -4.07
CA GLN A 24 1.16 -9.84 -4.70
C GLN A 24 1.61 -11.08 -5.48
N LEU A 25 2.64 -10.93 -6.31
CA LEU A 25 3.01 -11.97 -7.27
C LEU A 25 4.11 -12.91 -6.77
N VAL A 26 4.93 -12.45 -5.84
CA VAL A 26 6.11 -13.20 -5.41
C VAL A 26 6.04 -13.52 -3.93
N HIS A 27 5.95 -12.50 -3.08
CA HIS A 27 6.18 -12.67 -1.65
C HIS A 27 5.06 -13.48 -0.95
N TYR A 28 3.79 -13.14 -1.13
CA TYR A 28 2.68 -13.89 -0.54
C TYR A 28 2.53 -15.30 -1.08
N PRO A 29 2.67 -15.57 -2.40
CA PRO A 29 2.72 -16.95 -2.88
C PRO A 29 3.86 -17.77 -2.27
N LEU A 30 5.06 -17.21 -2.12
CA LEU A 30 6.18 -17.88 -1.46
C LEU A 30 5.92 -18.08 0.05
N LEU A 31 5.35 -17.10 0.72
CA LEU A 31 4.98 -17.21 2.13
C LEU A 31 3.95 -18.34 2.37
N ALA A 32 3.04 -18.55 1.43
CA ALA A 32 2.07 -19.64 1.46
C ALA A 32 2.69 -21.04 1.31
N LEU A 33 3.91 -21.15 0.81
CA LEU A 33 4.64 -22.42 0.66
C LEU A 33 5.52 -22.76 1.88
N VAL A 34 5.60 -21.86 2.87
CA VAL A 34 6.39 -22.11 4.10
C VAL A 34 5.74 -23.24 4.89
N GLY A 35 6.54 -24.26 5.24
CA GLY A 35 6.08 -25.41 6.03
C GLY A 35 5.55 -24.99 7.41
N ALA A 36 4.63 -25.78 7.96
CA ALA A 36 3.97 -25.50 9.24
C ALA A 36 4.98 -25.30 10.40
N ASP A 37 6.09 -26.00 10.37
CA ASP A 37 7.18 -25.93 11.35
C ASP A 37 7.88 -24.57 11.41
N ARG A 38 7.82 -23.77 10.33
CA ARG A 38 8.45 -22.46 10.20
C ARG A 38 7.50 -21.31 9.91
N SER A 39 6.22 -21.59 9.74
CA SER A 39 5.24 -20.61 9.29
C SER A 39 5.08 -19.43 10.26
N VAL A 40 5.08 -19.68 11.56
CA VAL A 40 4.98 -18.65 12.60
C VAL A 40 6.22 -17.76 12.59
N GLU A 41 7.42 -18.33 12.60
CA GLU A 41 8.68 -17.57 12.56
C GLU A 41 8.76 -16.71 11.28
N ALA A 42 8.39 -17.29 10.13
CA ALA A 42 8.37 -16.57 8.85
C ALA A 42 7.38 -15.39 8.87
N ALA A 43 6.19 -15.58 9.46
CA ALA A 43 5.19 -14.54 9.59
C ALA A 43 5.66 -13.39 10.50
N GLU A 44 6.26 -13.67 11.63
CA GLU A 44 6.79 -12.65 12.54
C GLU A 44 7.93 -11.85 11.89
N ARG A 45 8.87 -12.53 11.24
CA ARG A 45 9.96 -11.88 10.50
C ARG A 45 9.44 -11.01 9.37
N HIS A 46 8.45 -11.53 8.61
CA HIS A 46 7.78 -10.79 7.54
C HIS A 46 7.15 -9.51 8.09
N GLN A 47 6.30 -9.61 9.11
CA GLN A 47 5.61 -8.44 9.69
C GLN A 47 6.59 -7.35 10.12
N ARG A 48 7.66 -7.74 10.83
CA ARG A 48 8.68 -6.80 11.29
C ARG A 48 9.40 -6.12 10.13
N ALA A 49 9.87 -6.89 9.15
CA ALA A 49 10.60 -6.37 8.00
C ALA A 49 9.70 -5.47 7.13
N MET A 50 8.49 -5.91 6.83
CA MET A 50 7.56 -5.16 5.99
C MET A 50 7.10 -3.86 6.64
N SER A 51 6.97 -3.80 7.96
CA SER A 51 6.62 -2.54 8.65
C SER A 51 7.66 -1.45 8.41
N PHE A 52 8.95 -1.78 8.34
CA PHE A 52 10.00 -0.83 8.00
C PHE A 52 10.01 -0.43 6.51
N VAL A 53 9.64 -1.35 5.62
CA VAL A 53 9.63 -1.08 4.17
C VAL A 53 8.42 -0.25 3.76
N VAL A 54 7.23 -0.60 4.26
CA VAL A 54 5.97 0.04 3.83
C VAL A 54 5.53 1.19 4.72
N GLY A 55 5.91 1.20 5.99
CA GLY A 55 5.48 2.22 6.95
C GLY A 55 5.83 3.65 6.52
N PRO A 56 7.11 3.96 6.26
CA PRO A 56 7.51 5.31 5.85
C PRO A 56 6.83 5.79 4.56
N PRO A 57 6.85 5.05 3.43
CA PRO A 57 6.20 5.52 2.21
C PRO A 57 4.67 5.65 2.37
N MET A 58 4.00 4.74 3.10
CA MET A 58 2.57 4.87 3.39
C MET A 58 2.26 6.13 4.20
N ALA A 59 3.09 6.48 5.18
CA ALA A 59 2.91 7.69 5.98
C ALA A 59 3.09 8.96 5.12
N VAL A 60 4.15 9.01 4.32
CA VAL A 60 4.40 10.13 3.39
C VAL A 60 3.27 10.27 2.38
N GLU A 61 2.85 9.16 1.75
CA GLU A 61 1.75 9.13 0.79
C GLU A 61 0.44 9.63 1.42
N GLY A 62 0.11 9.15 2.62
CA GLY A 62 -1.11 9.57 3.33
C GLY A 62 -1.09 11.06 3.65
N VAL A 63 0.00 11.57 4.22
CA VAL A 63 0.15 13.00 4.58
C VAL A 63 0.08 13.89 3.34
N THR A 64 0.82 13.55 2.28
CA THR A 64 0.85 14.35 1.07
C THR A 64 -0.48 14.30 0.31
N THR A 65 -1.18 13.16 0.31
CA THR A 65 -2.52 13.04 -0.26
C THR A 65 -3.52 13.93 0.48
N LEU A 66 -3.51 13.92 1.82
CA LEU A 66 -4.38 14.81 2.63
C LEU A 66 -4.02 16.28 2.41
N TRP A 67 -2.73 16.59 2.31
CA TRP A 67 -2.29 17.96 2.01
C TRP A 67 -2.87 18.46 0.68
N LEU A 68 -2.85 17.64 -0.38
CA LEU A 68 -3.37 17.99 -1.70
C LEU A 68 -4.90 18.22 -1.72
N LEU A 69 -5.65 17.73 -0.74
CA LEU A 69 -7.08 18.06 -0.58
C LEU A 69 -7.28 19.50 -0.07
N VAL A 70 -6.32 20.03 0.67
CA VAL A 70 -6.42 21.34 1.32
C VAL A 70 -5.70 22.43 0.50
N ASP A 71 -4.50 22.12 0.00
CA ASP A 71 -3.62 23.06 -0.73
C ASP A 71 -3.32 22.50 -2.13
N ARG A 72 -4.33 22.48 -2.98
CA ARG A 72 -4.31 22.01 -4.36
C ARG A 72 -3.81 23.12 -5.30
N PRO A 73 -2.97 22.82 -6.35
CA PRO A 73 -2.72 23.76 -7.43
C PRO A 73 -4.00 24.19 -8.13
N ASP A 74 -4.09 25.45 -8.52
CA ASP A 74 -5.27 25.98 -9.20
C ASP A 74 -5.54 25.29 -10.54
N GLU A 75 -4.48 24.85 -11.24
CA GLU A 75 -4.53 24.14 -12.51
C GLU A 75 -5.06 22.72 -12.38
N VAL A 76 -4.92 22.10 -11.20
CA VAL A 76 -5.39 20.72 -10.95
C VAL A 76 -6.87 20.73 -10.64
N VAL A 77 -7.65 19.99 -11.42
CA VAL A 77 -9.09 19.85 -11.20
C VAL A 77 -9.40 19.17 -9.86
N VAL A 78 -10.43 19.64 -9.16
CA VAL A 78 -10.72 19.28 -7.77
C VAL A 78 -10.93 17.78 -7.54
N TRP A 79 -11.48 17.06 -8.52
CA TRP A 79 -11.76 15.63 -8.37
C TRP A 79 -10.49 14.74 -8.36
N LEU A 80 -9.37 15.23 -8.91
CA LEU A 80 -8.15 14.43 -9.06
C LEU A 80 -7.49 14.12 -7.70
N PRO A 81 -7.25 15.09 -6.78
CA PRO A 81 -6.80 14.79 -5.42
C PRO A 81 -7.80 13.91 -4.64
N TRP A 82 -9.10 14.08 -4.83
CA TRP A 82 -10.11 13.22 -4.22
C TRP A 82 -10.04 11.77 -4.73
N ALA A 83 -9.80 11.57 -6.04
CA ALA A 83 -9.57 10.24 -6.58
C ALA A 83 -8.34 9.57 -5.95
N GLY A 84 -7.24 10.33 -5.78
CA GLY A 84 -6.06 9.88 -5.05
C GLY A 84 -6.39 9.50 -3.61
N ALA A 85 -7.13 10.35 -2.90
CA ALA A 85 -7.53 10.09 -1.51
C ALA A 85 -8.41 8.83 -1.37
N VAL A 86 -9.31 8.58 -2.31
CA VAL A 86 -10.11 7.33 -2.35
C VAL A 86 -9.21 6.13 -2.54
N CYS A 87 -8.26 6.18 -3.48
CA CYS A 87 -7.32 5.08 -3.70
C CYS A 87 -6.49 4.78 -2.45
N VAL A 88 -5.88 5.80 -1.83
CA VAL A 88 -5.10 5.65 -0.60
C VAL A 88 -5.99 5.14 0.54
N GLY A 89 -7.20 5.67 0.68
CA GLY A 89 -8.19 5.22 1.67
C GLY A 89 -8.53 3.74 1.52
N VAL A 90 -8.83 3.26 0.31
CA VAL A 90 -9.08 1.84 0.03
C VAL A 90 -7.86 0.99 0.38
N ALA A 91 -6.65 1.43 0.01
CA ALA A 91 -5.43 0.70 0.32
C ALA A 91 -5.19 0.58 1.83
N LEU A 92 -5.34 1.68 2.58
CA LEU A 92 -5.16 1.72 4.03
C LEU A 92 -6.24 0.90 4.77
N LEU A 93 -7.51 1.07 4.43
CA LEU A 93 -8.60 0.30 5.04
C LEU A 93 -8.47 -1.20 4.76
N SER A 94 -8.11 -1.57 3.53
CA SER A 94 -7.81 -2.97 3.20
C SER A 94 -6.63 -3.51 4.00
N THR A 95 -5.62 -2.69 4.29
CA THR A 95 -4.50 -3.07 5.14
C THR A 95 -4.99 -3.39 6.54
N VAL A 96 -5.73 -2.49 7.16
CA VAL A 96 -6.20 -2.63 8.56
C VAL A 96 -7.19 -3.79 8.70
N TRP A 97 -8.15 -3.91 7.79
CA TRP A 97 -9.24 -4.89 7.94
C TRP A 97 -8.99 -6.24 7.31
N LEU A 98 -8.17 -6.31 6.28
CA LEU A 98 -7.92 -7.57 5.58
C LEU A 98 -6.53 -8.14 5.88
N SER A 99 -5.47 -7.33 5.81
CA SER A 99 -4.11 -7.85 5.91
C SER A 99 -3.65 -8.04 7.36
N VAL A 100 -3.83 -7.03 8.22
CA VAL A 100 -3.36 -7.07 9.61
C VAL A 100 -3.94 -8.26 10.39
N PRO A 101 -5.26 -8.57 10.36
CA PRO A 101 -5.79 -9.73 11.09
C PRO A 101 -5.25 -11.08 10.58
N ARG A 102 -5.00 -11.20 9.27
CA ARG A 102 -4.44 -12.43 8.68
C ARG A 102 -2.99 -12.63 9.05
N HIS A 103 -2.21 -11.56 9.04
CA HIS A 103 -0.84 -11.63 9.53
C HIS A 103 -0.77 -11.97 11.01
N ALA A 104 -1.66 -11.43 11.83
CA ALA A 104 -1.75 -11.76 13.25
C ALA A 104 -2.07 -13.25 13.45
N ARG A 105 -3.04 -13.81 12.73
CA ARG A 105 -3.34 -15.25 12.76
C ARG A 105 -2.13 -16.10 12.38
N MET A 106 -1.46 -15.75 11.28
CA MET A 106 -0.28 -16.47 10.81
C MET A 106 0.88 -16.47 11.80
N ALA A 107 0.98 -15.44 12.64
CA ALA A 107 2.02 -15.32 13.66
C ALA A 107 1.67 -16.04 14.97
N THR A 108 0.44 -16.54 15.14
CA THR A 108 0.02 -17.24 16.36
C THR A 108 0.01 -18.75 16.22
N GLU A 109 -0.39 -19.25 15.05
CA GLU A 109 -0.51 -20.68 14.80
C GLU A 109 -0.29 -21.02 13.30
N PRO A 110 0.20 -22.25 13.01
CA PRO A 110 0.32 -22.72 11.65
C PRO A 110 -1.07 -22.91 11.03
N ASP A 111 -1.39 -22.09 10.00
CA ASP A 111 -2.64 -22.24 9.23
C ASP A 111 -2.32 -22.18 7.72
N PRO A 112 -2.40 -23.33 7.02
CA PRO A 112 -2.06 -23.40 5.60
C PRO A 112 -2.99 -22.58 4.69
N LYS A 113 -4.17 -22.18 5.19
CA LYS A 113 -5.13 -21.37 4.42
C LYS A 113 -4.78 -19.89 4.43
N VAL A 114 -4.14 -19.40 5.49
CA VAL A 114 -3.86 -17.95 5.65
C VAL A 114 -2.99 -17.41 4.53
N GLY A 115 -1.98 -18.16 4.09
CA GLY A 115 -1.14 -17.72 2.96
C GLY A 115 -1.94 -17.50 1.68
N THR A 116 -2.84 -18.42 1.34
CA THR A 116 -3.74 -18.30 0.18
C THR A 116 -4.74 -17.15 0.36
N GLU A 117 -5.25 -16.97 1.57
CA GLU A 117 -6.13 -15.83 1.89
C GLU A 117 -5.42 -14.50 1.73
N LEU A 118 -4.15 -14.38 2.15
CA LEU A 118 -3.34 -13.18 1.96
C LEU A 118 -3.21 -12.83 0.48
N VAL A 119 -2.85 -13.78 -0.38
CA VAL A 119 -2.79 -13.56 -1.84
C VAL A 119 -4.11 -13.02 -2.37
N ARG A 120 -5.23 -13.65 -2.01
CA ARG A 120 -6.56 -13.29 -2.51
C ARG A 120 -7.02 -11.92 -2.00
N THR A 121 -6.83 -11.65 -0.72
CA THR A 121 -7.31 -10.43 -0.08
C THR A 121 -6.40 -9.22 -0.26
N ASN A 122 -5.22 -9.41 -0.87
CA ASN A 122 -4.32 -8.30 -1.20
C ASN A 122 -4.71 -7.57 -2.50
N TRP A 123 -5.53 -8.15 -3.37
CA TRP A 123 -5.92 -7.53 -4.64
C TRP A 123 -6.54 -6.14 -4.51
N PRO A 124 -7.44 -5.83 -3.57
CA PRO A 124 -7.96 -4.47 -3.38
C PRO A 124 -6.84 -3.44 -3.16
N ARG A 125 -5.80 -3.78 -2.39
CA ARG A 125 -4.64 -2.93 -2.16
C ARG A 125 -3.80 -2.77 -3.43
N THR A 126 -3.55 -3.86 -4.15
CA THR A 126 -2.78 -3.86 -5.39
C THR A 126 -3.44 -2.96 -6.43
N VAL A 127 -4.74 -3.09 -6.63
CA VAL A 127 -5.51 -2.24 -7.55
C VAL A 127 -5.49 -0.79 -7.09
N ALA A 128 -5.77 -0.53 -5.81
CA ALA A 128 -5.86 0.82 -5.28
C ALA A 128 -4.52 1.57 -5.40
N TRP A 129 -3.39 0.97 -5.02
CA TRP A 129 -2.08 1.59 -5.20
C TRP A 129 -1.70 1.74 -6.67
N THR A 130 -2.04 0.80 -7.54
CA THR A 130 -1.79 0.92 -8.98
C THR A 130 -2.55 2.12 -9.56
N LEU A 131 -3.81 2.30 -9.20
CA LEU A 131 -4.60 3.45 -9.62
C LEU A 131 -4.04 4.77 -9.06
N HIS A 132 -3.63 4.78 -7.78
CA HIS A 132 -2.98 5.96 -7.21
C HIS A 132 -1.64 6.28 -7.90
N GLY A 133 -0.88 5.27 -8.29
CA GLY A 133 0.34 5.43 -9.10
C GLY A 133 0.11 6.04 -10.49
N VAL A 134 -1.14 6.08 -10.97
CA VAL A 134 -1.54 6.83 -12.18
C VAL A 134 -2.01 8.24 -11.82
N VAL A 135 -2.82 8.37 -10.77
CA VAL A 135 -3.40 9.65 -10.33
C VAL A 135 -2.32 10.63 -9.87
N ALA A 136 -1.35 10.18 -9.06
CA ALA A 136 -0.34 11.06 -8.51
C ALA A 136 0.56 11.71 -9.59
N PRO A 137 1.09 10.99 -10.61
CA PRO A 137 1.78 11.63 -11.74
C PRO A 137 0.88 12.53 -12.58
N ALA A 138 -0.41 12.21 -12.72
CA ALA A 138 -1.34 13.09 -13.43
C ALA A 138 -1.49 14.45 -12.73
N ILE A 139 -1.51 14.47 -11.39
CA ILE A 139 -1.48 15.71 -10.62
C ILE A 139 -0.18 16.49 -10.90
N LEU A 140 0.96 15.81 -10.89
CA LEU A 140 2.26 16.44 -11.16
C LEU A 140 2.32 17.07 -12.55
N LEU A 141 1.88 16.35 -13.59
CA LEU A 141 1.91 16.81 -14.98
C LEU A 141 0.97 18.00 -15.26
N VAL A 142 -0.11 18.14 -14.50
CA VAL A 142 -1.04 19.25 -14.65
C VAL A 142 -0.57 20.46 -13.83
N ALA A 143 0.15 20.22 -12.74
CA ALA A 143 0.62 21.28 -11.84
C ALA A 143 1.88 22.03 -12.36
N PHE A 144 2.60 21.49 -13.36
CA PHE A 144 3.85 22.01 -13.94
C PHE A 144 3.88 21.86 -15.45
#